data_654c9587b3a0e5b773b87ed85ed538aa
#
_entry.id   654c9587b3a0e5b773b87ed85ed538aa
#
_cell.length_a   1.000
_cell.length_b   1.000
_cell.length_c   1.000
_cell.angle_alpha   90.00
_cell.angle_beta   90.00
_cell.angle_gamma   90.00
#
_symmetry.space_group_name_H-M   'P 1'
#
loop_
_entity.id
_entity.type
_entity.pdbx_description
1 polymer ?
#
loop_
_entity_poly.entity_id
_entity_poly.type
_entity_poly.pdbx_seq_one_letter_code
_entity_poly.pdbx_strand_id
1 'polypeptide(L)'
;RDRLRSRGLGDVYKRQTKWWPEHTELYNEGCMHGIEVANGPLYMPEAVQWCLDKNLTMIGTSDIHQPIQTDYDFSKDEHRTMTFVFAKERSLKGIREALDNRRTAAYYRELVIGREDLLRPFFEKCVEIEEISRNEKGVTLSITNTTDLVLKLKKTAHDTSLVYFRDMTLKPHTRYSVRIGFDNSIKGGDMNFEVTNFIVAPDKGLEYTISL
;
A
#
# COMPACT_ATOMS: atom_id res chain seq x y z
N ARG A 1 22.85 -34.06 -8.06
CA ARG A 1 21.95 -33.62 -6.95
C ARG A 1 22.72 -32.65 -6.10
N ASP A 2 22.79 -31.38 -6.51
CA ASP A 2 23.36 -30.31 -5.70
C ASP A 2 22.34 -29.94 -4.64
N ARG A 3 22.67 -30.28 -3.39
CA ARG A 3 22.01 -29.72 -2.23
C ARG A 3 22.37 -28.24 -2.18
N LEU A 4 21.46 -27.36 -2.57
CA LEU A 4 21.52 -25.95 -2.21
C LEU A 4 21.50 -25.87 -0.68
N ARG A 5 22.68 -25.80 -0.08
CA ARG A 5 22.81 -25.41 1.32
C ARG A 5 22.31 -23.98 1.43
N SER A 6 21.33 -23.76 2.31
CA SER A 6 20.84 -22.44 2.65
C SER A 6 22.04 -21.58 3.10
N ARG A 7 22.54 -20.76 2.20
CA ARG A 7 23.37 -19.61 2.58
C ARG A 7 22.42 -18.68 3.30
N GLY A 8 22.86 -18.20 4.48
CA GLY A 8 22.00 -17.51 5.42
C GLY A 8 21.16 -16.39 4.79
N LEU A 9 20.01 -16.10 5.38
CA LEU A 9 19.02 -15.08 4.98
C LEU A 9 19.62 -13.72 4.56
N GLY A 10 20.83 -13.37 4.99
CA GLY A 10 21.55 -12.17 4.61
C GLY A 10 22.02 -12.11 3.15
N ASP A 11 22.18 -13.25 2.46
CA ASP A 11 22.67 -13.27 1.06
C ASP A 11 21.52 -13.16 0.04
N VAL A 12 20.29 -13.53 0.43
CA VAL A 12 19.10 -13.42 -0.44
C VAL A 12 18.69 -11.95 -0.56
N TYR A 13 18.86 -11.16 0.52
CA TYR A 13 18.55 -9.72 0.52
C TYR A 13 19.59 -8.84 -0.22
N LYS A 14 20.74 -9.39 -0.60
CA LYS A 14 21.81 -8.66 -1.30
C LYS A 14 21.78 -8.85 -2.83
N ARG A 15 20.86 -9.62 -3.37
CA ARG A 15 20.66 -9.65 -4.81
C ARG A 15 19.89 -8.39 -5.17
N GLN A 16 20.64 -7.33 -5.52
CA GLN A 16 20.04 -6.12 -6.08
C GLN A 16 19.22 -6.53 -7.31
N THR A 17 17.94 -6.19 -7.27
CA THR A 17 17.06 -6.29 -8.44
C THR A 17 17.68 -5.45 -9.54
N LYS A 18 17.92 -6.05 -10.70
CA LYS A 18 18.67 -5.40 -11.78
C LYS A 18 17.86 -5.38 -13.08
N TRP A 19 17.84 -4.21 -13.70
CA TRP A 19 17.33 -4.08 -15.06
C TRP A 19 18.41 -4.53 -16.04
N TRP A 20 18.12 -5.63 -16.79
CA TRP A 20 19.02 -6.21 -17.78
C TRP A 20 18.75 -5.63 -19.18
N PRO A 21 19.73 -5.68 -20.12
CA PRO A 21 19.53 -5.23 -21.51
C PRO A 21 18.33 -5.91 -22.19
N GLU A 22 18.10 -7.20 -21.94
CA GLU A 22 16.98 -7.97 -22.47
C GLU A 22 15.62 -7.41 -22.04
N HIS A 23 15.52 -6.85 -20.84
CA HIS A 23 14.30 -6.16 -20.39
C HIS A 23 14.06 -4.90 -21.24
N THR A 24 15.13 -4.19 -21.65
CA THR A 24 15.02 -3.01 -22.51
C THR A 24 14.53 -3.40 -23.91
N GLU A 25 15.02 -4.49 -24.46
CA GLU A 25 14.60 -5.02 -25.76
C GLU A 25 13.11 -5.39 -25.72
N LEU A 26 12.69 -6.23 -24.76
CA LEU A 26 11.29 -6.62 -24.58
C LEU A 26 10.35 -5.44 -24.34
N TYR A 27 10.81 -4.44 -23.58
CA TYR A 27 10.05 -3.23 -23.35
C TYR A 27 9.87 -2.42 -24.65
N ASN A 28 10.94 -2.21 -25.41
CA ASN A 28 10.91 -1.47 -26.66
C ASN A 28 10.06 -2.17 -27.74
N GLU A 29 10.04 -3.50 -27.75
CA GLU A 29 9.20 -4.33 -28.63
C GLU A 29 7.73 -4.38 -28.19
N GLY A 30 7.38 -3.79 -27.04
CA GLY A 30 6.03 -3.82 -26.50
C GLY A 30 5.62 -5.20 -25.94
N CYS A 31 6.59 -6.08 -25.68
CA CYS A 31 6.36 -7.43 -25.14
C CYS A 31 6.32 -7.48 -23.61
N MET A 32 6.75 -6.41 -22.94
CA MET A 32 6.73 -6.30 -21.48
C MET A 32 5.58 -5.40 -21.02
N HIS A 33 4.57 -5.97 -20.33
CA HIS A 33 3.38 -5.27 -19.90
C HIS A 33 3.37 -4.96 -18.39
N GLY A 34 4.13 -5.70 -17.60
CA GLY A 34 4.18 -5.55 -16.14
C GLY A 34 5.38 -6.24 -15.52
N ILE A 35 5.60 -5.96 -14.24
CA ILE A 35 6.70 -6.51 -13.45
C ILE A 35 6.17 -6.91 -12.08
N GLU A 36 6.69 -8.00 -11.53
CA GLU A 36 6.53 -8.35 -10.13
C GLU A 36 7.28 -7.35 -9.25
N VAL A 37 6.56 -6.59 -8.46
CA VAL A 37 7.12 -5.67 -7.45
C VAL A 37 7.21 -6.35 -6.08
N ALA A 38 6.49 -7.46 -5.91
CA ALA A 38 6.59 -8.34 -4.77
C ALA A 38 6.35 -9.79 -5.22
N ASN A 39 7.21 -10.71 -4.75
CA ASN A 39 7.15 -12.13 -5.09
C ASN A 39 7.41 -12.97 -3.83
N GLY A 40 6.45 -13.80 -3.43
CA GLY A 40 6.55 -14.58 -2.20
C GLY A 40 6.92 -13.70 -0.99
N PRO A 41 8.05 -13.95 -0.33
CA PRO A 41 8.51 -13.17 0.82
C PRO A 41 9.33 -11.92 0.45
N LEU A 42 9.48 -11.60 -0.84
CA LEU A 42 10.37 -10.55 -1.33
C LEU A 42 9.58 -9.31 -1.77
N TYR A 43 10.08 -8.13 -1.41
CA TYR A 43 9.65 -6.84 -1.92
C TYR A 43 10.80 -6.19 -2.69
N MET A 44 10.53 -5.65 -3.86
CA MET A 44 11.50 -5.11 -4.80
C MET A 44 11.21 -3.63 -5.11
N PRO A 45 11.70 -2.69 -4.28
CA PRO A 45 11.44 -1.26 -4.48
C PRO A 45 11.96 -0.73 -5.82
N GLU A 46 13.07 -1.25 -6.35
CA GLU A 46 13.58 -0.88 -7.66
C GLU A 46 12.59 -1.23 -8.79
N ALA A 47 11.90 -2.37 -8.66
CA ALA A 47 10.87 -2.77 -9.63
C ALA A 47 9.66 -1.84 -9.58
N VAL A 48 9.31 -1.30 -8.40
CA VAL A 48 8.28 -0.25 -8.27
C VAL A 48 8.69 0.98 -9.07
N GLN A 49 9.95 1.44 -8.92
CA GLN A 49 10.44 2.60 -9.68
C GLN A 49 10.39 2.35 -11.18
N TRP A 50 10.79 1.17 -11.65
CA TRP A 50 10.71 0.83 -13.09
C TRP A 50 9.28 0.83 -13.60
N CYS A 51 8.34 0.34 -12.81
CA CYS A 51 6.91 0.37 -13.17
C CYS A 51 6.40 1.81 -13.30
N LEU A 52 6.84 2.72 -12.44
CA LEU A 52 6.48 4.13 -12.51
C LEU A 52 7.08 4.81 -13.74
N ASP A 53 8.41 4.66 -13.94
CA ASP A 53 9.17 5.32 -15.00
C ASP A 53 8.75 4.84 -16.40
N LYS A 54 8.45 3.54 -16.53
CA LYS A 54 8.14 2.88 -17.81
C LYS A 54 6.65 2.63 -18.02
N ASN A 55 5.82 3.11 -17.12
CA ASN A 55 4.38 2.92 -17.18
C ASN A 55 3.96 1.44 -17.31
N LEU A 56 4.56 0.55 -16.49
CA LEU A 56 4.28 -0.87 -16.45
C LEU A 56 3.29 -1.23 -15.34
N THR A 57 2.61 -2.36 -15.48
CA THR A 57 1.68 -2.89 -14.49
C THR A 57 2.44 -3.47 -13.29
N MET A 58 2.04 -3.11 -12.07
CA MET A 58 2.62 -3.66 -10.85
C MET A 58 1.90 -4.94 -10.46
N ILE A 59 2.65 -6.02 -10.26
CA ILE A 59 2.12 -7.35 -9.94
C ILE A 59 2.72 -7.84 -8.61
N GLY A 60 1.89 -8.46 -7.78
CA GLY A 60 2.30 -9.23 -6.62
C GLY A 60 1.95 -10.69 -6.82
N THR A 61 2.90 -11.60 -6.62
CA THR A 61 2.71 -13.04 -6.77
C THR A 61 3.17 -13.81 -5.55
N SER A 62 2.58 -14.97 -5.32
CA SER A 62 2.89 -15.79 -4.14
C SER A 62 4.09 -16.70 -4.31
N ASP A 63 4.45 -17.05 -5.55
CA ASP A 63 5.49 -18.04 -5.86
C ASP A 63 5.34 -19.40 -5.12
N ILE A 64 4.11 -19.80 -4.86
CA ILE A 64 3.80 -20.99 -4.07
C ILE A 64 4.00 -22.25 -4.92
N HIS A 65 4.83 -23.17 -4.40
CA HIS A 65 5.15 -24.46 -5.00
C HIS A 65 4.62 -25.65 -4.18
N GLN A 66 4.10 -25.41 -2.98
CA GLN A 66 3.56 -26.39 -2.05
C GLN A 66 2.10 -26.03 -1.71
N PRO A 67 1.34 -26.90 -1.00
CA PRO A 67 0.06 -26.52 -0.44
C PRO A 67 0.20 -25.25 0.42
N ILE A 68 -0.67 -24.26 0.21
CA ILE A 68 -0.55 -22.92 0.79
C ILE A 68 -0.42 -22.92 2.32
N GLN A 69 -1.04 -23.90 2.98
CA GLN A 69 -0.99 -24.07 4.45
C GLN A 69 0.40 -24.44 4.97
N THR A 70 1.32 -24.84 4.08
CA THR A 70 2.72 -25.13 4.45
C THR A 70 3.52 -23.85 4.64
N ASP A 71 3.16 -22.79 3.90
CA ASP A 71 3.91 -21.53 3.85
C ASP A 71 3.26 -20.41 4.66
N TYR A 72 1.94 -20.50 4.95
CA TYR A 72 1.18 -19.46 5.63
C TYR A 72 0.27 -20.02 6.72
N ASP A 73 0.33 -19.45 7.90
CA ASP A 73 -0.54 -19.77 9.04
C ASP A 73 -1.76 -18.83 9.06
N PHE A 74 -2.86 -19.28 8.47
CA PHE A 74 -4.11 -18.51 8.43
C PHE A 74 -4.73 -18.24 9.81
N SER A 75 -4.32 -18.97 10.85
CA SER A 75 -4.77 -18.69 12.23
C SER A 75 -4.12 -17.44 12.81
N LYS A 76 -3.05 -16.94 12.17
CA LYS A 76 -2.35 -15.71 12.50
C LYS A 76 -2.60 -14.59 11.52
N ASP A 77 -3.68 -14.68 10.73
CA ASP A 77 -4.01 -13.73 9.66
C ASP A 77 -2.89 -13.58 8.60
N GLU A 78 -2.00 -14.57 8.48
CA GLU A 78 -0.99 -14.57 7.43
C GLU A 78 -1.65 -14.81 6.07
N HIS A 79 -1.21 -14.07 5.06
CA HIS A 79 -1.69 -14.23 3.70
C HIS A 79 -0.53 -14.22 2.70
N ARG A 80 -0.76 -14.89 1.59
CA ARG A 80 0.18 -14.87 0.48
C ARG A 80 0.27 -13.49 -0.16
N THR A 81 1.40 -13.19 -0.78
CA THR A 81 1.52 -12.05 -1.70
C THR A 81 0.55 -12.23 -2.87
N MET A 82 -0.22 -11.19 -3.19
CA MET A 82 -1.25 -11.22 -4.22
C MET A 82 -1.40 -9.86 -4.91
N THR A 83 -2.18 -9.80 -5.97
CA THR A 83 -2.49 -8.59 -6.71
C THR A 83 -3.95 -8.20 -6.51
N PHE A 84 -4.20 -6.98 -6.05
CA PHE A 84 -5.50 -6.33 -6.20
C PHE A 84 -5.68 -5.88 -7.64
N VAL A 85 -6.83 -6.19 -8.25
CA VAL A 85 -7.17 -5.79 -9.61
C VAL A 85 -8.42 -4.90 -9.55
N PHE A 86 -8.27 -3.64 -9.90
CA PHE A 86 -9.38 -2.66 -9.91
C PHE A 86 -10.13 -2.72 -11.22
N ALA A 87 -10.92 -3.79 -11.39
CA ALA A 87 -11.71 -4.05 -12.58
C ALA A 87 -13.07 -3.32 -12.54
N LYS A 88 -13.55 -2.85 -13.69
CA LYS A 88 -14.88 -2.22 -13.82
C LYS A 88 -16.01 -3.24 -13.74
N GLU A 89 -15.72 -4.49 -14.10
CA GLU A 89 -16.65 -5.61 -14.05
C GLU A 89 -15.94 -6.90 -13.63
N ARG A 90 -16.68 -7.80 -12.99
CA ARG A 90 -16.16 -9.10 -12.55
C ARG A 90 -16.21 -10.12 -13.71
N SER A 91 -15.35 -9.91 -14.72
CA SER A 91 -15.23 -10.77 -15.90
C SER A 91 -13.77 -10.91 -16.33
N LEU A 92 -13.44 -11.93 -17.13
CA LEU A 92 -12.10 -12.06 -17.72
C LEU A 92 -11.70 -10.84 -18.54
N LYS A 93 -12.68 -10.27 -19.28
CA LYS A 93 -12.47 -9.05 -20.06
C LYS A 93 -12.16 -7.86 -19.15
N GLY A 94 -12.91 -7.70 -18.06
CA GLY A 94 -12.69 -6.63 -17.09
C GLY A 94 -11.36 -6.74 -16.36
N ILE A 95 -10.94 -7.97 -15.99
CA ILE A 95 -9.63 -8.22 -15.39
C ILE A 95 -8.52 -7.86 -16.39
N ARG A 96 -8.60 -8.35 -17.64
CA ARG A 96 -7.60 -8.06 -18.66
C ARG A 96 -7.49 -6.56 -18.92
N GLU A 97 -8.63 -5.88 -19.08
CA GLU A 97 -8.69 -4.43 -19.27
C GLU A 97 -8.04 -3.67 -18.10
N ALA A 98 -8.26 -4.12 -16.87
CA ALA A 98 -7.62 -3.52 -15.70
C ALA A 98 -6.10 -3.72 -15.70
N LEU A 99 -5.61 -4.92 -16.04
CA LEU A 99 -4.18 -5.21 -16.18
C LEU A 99 -3.53 -4.36 -17.27
N ASP A 100 -4.14 -4.30 -18.46
CA ASP A 100 -3.64 -3.53 -19.60
C ASP A 100 -3.61 -2.01 -19.29
N ASN A 101 -4.51 -1.53 -18.43
CA ASN A 101 -4.58 -0.14 -17.96
C ASN A 101 -3.87 0.11 -16.61
N ARG A 102 -3.06 -0.82 -16.12
CA ARG A 102 -2.23 -0.72 -14.91
C ARG A 102 -3.04 -0.45 -13.64
N ARG A 103 -4.31 -0.83 -13.63
CA ARG A 103 -5.18 -0.71 -12.45
C ARG A 103 -5.00 -1.91 -11.53
N THR A 104 -3.80 -1.98 -10.94
CA THR A 104 -3.39 -3.03 -10.00
C THR A 104 -2.63 -2.45 -8.82
N ALA A 105 -2.64 -3.18 -7.71
CA ALA A 105 -1.73 -2.96 -6.59
C ALA A 105 -1.27 -4.32 -6.05
N ALA A 106 0.01 -4.44 -5.73
CA ALA A 106 0.52 -5.62 -5.05
C ALA A 106 0.16 -5.52 -3.55
N TYR A 107 -0.30 -6.63 -2.98
CA TYR A 107 -0.53 -6.75 -1.54
C TYR A 107 0.48 -7.74 -0.96
N TYR A 108 1.44 -7.21 -0.23
CA TYR A 108 2.56 -7.94 0.33
C TYR A 108 2.63 -7.69 1.83
N ARG A 109 2.40 -8.73 2.64
CA ARG A 109 2.24 -8.57 4.09
C ARG A 109 1.19 -7.49 4.38
N GLU A 110 1.55 -6.41 5.09
CA GLU A 110 0.65 -5.28 5.34
C GLU A 110 0.80 -4.13 4.31
N LEU A 111 1.69 -4.27 3.30
CA LEU A 111 1.93 -3.23 2.31
C LEU A 111 0.98 -3.37 1.12
N VAL A 112 0.37 -2.26 0.73
CA VAL A 112 -0.36 -2.09 -0.52
C VAL A 112 0.50 -1.21 -1.43
N ILE A 113 1.00 -1.78 -2.53
CA ILE A 113 2.00 -1.15 -3.38
C ILE A 113 1.38 -0.89 -4.74
N GLY A 114 1.27 0.36 -5.14
CA GLY A 114 0.60 0.73 -6.39
C GLY A 114 0.76 2.20 -6.75
N ARG A 115 0.15 2.60 -7.85
CA ARG A 115 0.18 4.00 -8.30
C ARG A 115 -0.68 4.88 -7.38
N GLU A 116 -0.22 6.10 -7.15
CA GLU A 116 -0.89 7.04 -6.25
C GLU A 116 -2.33 7.36 -6.69
N ASP A 117 -2.56 7.52 -7.99
CA ASP A 117 -3.87 7.79 -8.58
C ASP A 117 -4.90 6.67 -8.36
N LEU A 118 -4.44 5.44 -8.09
CA LEU A 118 -5.27 4.30 -7.68
C LEU A 118 -5.35 4.16 -6.17
N LEU A 119 -4.22 4.29 -5.47
CA LEU A 119 -4.17 4.05 -4.04
C LEU A 119 -4.89 5.13 -3.24
N ARG A 120 -4.93 6.37 -3.71
CA ARG A 120 -5.65 7.47 -3.06
C ARG A 120 -7.16 7.20 -2.98
N PRO A 121 -7.90 7.01 -4.10
CA PRO A 121 -9.32 6.69 -4.01
C PRO A 121 -9.60 5.34 -3.36
N PHE A 122 -8.66 4.40 -3.42
CA PHE A 122 -8.78 3.13 -2.69
C PHE A 122 -8.73 3.37 -1.18
N PHE A 123 -7.74 4.11 -0.68
CA PHE A 123 -7.64 4.46 0.73
C PHE A 123 -8.88 5.22 1.23
N GLU A 124 -9.39 6.16 0.44
CA GLU A 124 -10.61 6.90 0.75
C GLU A 124 -11.85 6.01 0.92
N LYS A 125 -11.86 4.84 0.27
CA LYS A 125 -12.90 3.82 0.45
C LYS A 125 -12.63 2.87 1.61
N CYS A 126 -11.40 2.83 2.12
CA CYS A 126 -11.05 2.02 3.29
C CYS A 126 -11.46 2.68 4.61
N VAL A 127 -11.66 3.99 4.62
CA VAL A 127 -11.96 4.76 5.84
C VAL A 127 -13.27 5.53 5.72
N GLU A 128 -14.04 5.52 6.79
CA GLU A 128 -15.18 6.43 7.00
C GLU A 128 -14.80 7.42 8.09
N ILE A 129 -14.95 8.72 7.80
CA ILE A 129 -14.59 9.81 8.72
C ILE A 129 -15.84 10.64 8.98
N GLU A 130 -16.20 10.76 10.25
CA GLU A 130 -17.37 11.51 10.72
C GLU A 130 -16.97 12.49 11.82
N GLU A 131 -17.46 13.72 11.76
CA GLU A 131 -17.35 14.65 12.86
C GLU A 131 -18.40 14.31 13.93
N ILE A 132 -17.95 13.98 15.15
CA ILE A 132 -18.81 13.64 16.28
C ILE A 132 -19.19 14.88 17.07
N SER A 133 -18.24 15.76 17.33
CA SER A 133 -18.45 17.00 18.08
C SER A 133 -17.39 18.04 17.77
N ARG A 134 -17.77 19.32 17.88
CA ARG A 134 -16.89 20.47 17.71
C ARG A 134 -17.17 21.51 18.76
N ASN A 135 -16.12 22.13 19.28
CA ASN A 135 -16.18 23.30 20.15
C ASN A 135 -14.97 24.22 19.89
N GLU A 136 -14.85 25.31 20.67
CA GLU A 136 -13.77 26.29 20.52
C GLU A 136 -12.36 25.70 20.77
N LYS A 137 -12.25 24.59 21.49
CA LYS A 137 -10.97 23.95 21.86
C LYS A 137 -10.56 22.80 20.95
N GLY A 138 -11.44 22.36 20.04
CA GLY A 138 -11.13 21.26 19.16
C GLY A 138 -12.34 20.56 18.56
N VAL A 139 -12.05 19.50 17.82
CA VAL A 139 -13.01 18.62 17.17
C VAL A 139 -12.73 17.16 17.56
N THR A 140 -13.78 16.36 17.64
CA THR A 140 -13.67 14.90 17.79
C THR A 140 -14.19 14.27 16.53
N LEU A 141 -13.34 13.48 15.88
CA LEU A 141 -13.68 12.67 14.71
C LEU A 141 -13.87 11.20 15.11
N SER A 142 -14.77 10.54 14.42
CA SER A 142 -14.81 9.09 14.32
C SER A 142 -14.11 8.68 13.04
N ILE A 143 -13.08 7.85 13.14
CA ILE A 143 -12.40 7.26 12.00
C ILE A 143 -12.63 5.74 12.06
N THR A 144 -13.33 5.19 11.07
CA THR A 144 -13.64 3.76 11.00
C THR A 144 -12.88 3.16 9.82
N ASN A 145 -12.09 2.12 10.09
CA ASN A 145 -11.55 1.25 9.03
C ASN A 145 -12.63 0.22 8.67
N THR A 146 -13.10 0.24 7.44
CA THR A 146 -14.19 -0.61 6.93
C THR A 146 -13.69 -1.88 6.22
N THR A 147 -12.37 -2.12 6.23
CA THR A 147 -11.73 -3.19 5.45
C THR A 147 -11.00 -4.21 6.32
N ASP A 148 -10.56 -5.30 5.69
CA ASP A 148 -9.66 -6.31 6.29
C ASP A 148 -8.19 -5.85 6.35
N LEU A 149 -7.87 -4.67 5.81
CA LEU A 149 -6.51 -4.13 5.81
C LEU A 149 -6.19 -3.43 7.12
N VAL A 150 -4.96 -3.57 7.59
CA VAL A 150 -4.39 -2.68 8.60
C VAL A 150 -3.98 -1.37 7.91
N LEU A 151 -4.35 -0.21 8.47
CA LEU A 151 -3.97 1.10 7.94
C LEU A 151 -3.07 1.82 8.95
N LYS A 152 -1.90 2.28 8.51
CA LYS A 152 -0.88 2.91 9.35
C LYS A 152 -0.69 4.37 8.95
N LEU A 153 -1.09 5.27 9.83
CA LEU A 153 -1.05 6.72 9.61
C LEU A 153 0.07 7.33 10.45
N LYS A 154 0.88 8.18 9.85
CA LYS A 154 1.95 8.92 10.50
C LYS A 154 1.81 10.40 10.18
N LYS A 155 1.74 11.25 11.22
CA LYS A 155 1.68 12.71 11.06
C LYS A 155 2.92 13.23 10.32
N THR A 156 2.71 14.03 9.28
CA THR A 156 3.79 14.66 8.49
C THR A 156 3.92 16.16 8.77
N ALA A 157 2.85 16.81 9.24
CA ALA A 157 2.88 18.25 9.54
C ALA A 157 3.68 18.55 10.80
N HIS A 158 4.52 19.57 10.72
CA HIS A 158 5.22 20.15 11.89
C HIS A 158 4.44 21.30 12.55
N ASP A 159 3.29 21.66 11.96
CA ASP A 159 2.43 22.71 12.50
C ASP A 159 1.88 22.30 13.87
N THR A 160 1.98 23.20 14.82
CA THR A 160 1.50 23.02 16.21
C THR A 160 0.10 23.57 16.42
N SER A 161 -0.48 24.23 15.43
CA SER A 161 -1.83 24.81 15.51
C SER A 161 -2.92 23.75 15.66
N LEU A 162 -2.70 22.56 15.13
CA LEU A 162 -3.52 21.37 15.32
C LEU A 162 -2.77 20.30 16.13
N VAL A 163 -3.33 19.96 17.27
CA VAL A 163 -2.77 18.91 18.15
C VAL A 163 -3.56 17.62 17.95
N TYR A 164 -2.94 16.64 17.29
CA TYR A 164 -3.50 15.32 17.05
C TYR A 164 -2.42 14.24 17.14
N PHE A 165 -2.80 12.97 16.96
CA PHE A 165 -1.90 11.84 17.09
C PHE A 165 -0.65 11.97 16.18
N ARG A 166 0.46 11.36 16.62
CA ARG A 166 1.70 11.30 15.88
C ARG A 166 1.71 10.10 14.93
N ASP A 167 1.36 8.93 15.47
CA ASP A 167 1.23 7.67 14.76
C ASP A 167 -0.08 7.01 15.18
N MET A 168 -0.78 6.40 14.23
CA MET A 168 -2.03 5.70 14.47
C MET A 168 -2.14 4.46 13.59
N THR A 169 -2.49 3.33 14.20
CA THR A 169 -2.80 2.10 13.47
C THR A 169 -4.30 1.83 13.57
N LEU A 170 -4.98 1.83 12.45
CA LEU A 170 -6.39 1.46 12.33
C LEU A 170 -6.48 -0.02 12.02
N LYS A 171 -6.88 -0.81 13.00
CA LYS A 171 -7.12 -2.26 12.82
C LYS A 171 -8.34 -2.50 11.92
N PRO A 172 -8.42 -3.66 11.26
CA PRO A 172 -9.59 -4.05 10.47
C PRO A 172 -10.90 -3.89 11.24
N HIS A 173 -11.93 -3.38 10.56
CA HIS A 173 -13.31 -3.25 11.06
C HIS A 173 -13.42 -2.57 12.43
N THR A 174 -12.53 -1.62 12.72
CA THR A 174 -12.49 -0.95 14.02
C THR A 174 -12.75 0.54 13.88
N ARG A 175 -13.57 1.07 14.80
CA ARG A 175 -13.88 2.49 14.94
C ARG A 175 -13.01 3.12 16.01
N TYR A 176 -12.42 4.27 15.71
CA TYR A 176 -11.59 5.05 16.60
C TYR A 176 -12.17 6.43 16.82
N SER A 177 -12.22 6.88 18.09
CA SER A 177 -12.53 8.26 18.42
C SER A 177 -11.23 9.05 18.53
N VAL A 178 -11.06 10.06 17.68
CA VAL A 178 -9.84 10.87 17.58
C VAL A 178 -10.15 12.30 17.96
N ARG A 179 -9.52 12.78 19.03
CA ARG A 179 -9.63 14.18 19.45
C ARG A 179 -8.52 15.01 18.82
N ILE A 180 -8.90 16.09 18.18
CA ILE A 180 -8.00 17.10 17.62
C ILE A 180 -8.16 18.37 18.42
N GLY A 181 -7.08 18.84 19.04
CA GLY A 181 -7.06 20.12 19.76
C GLY A 181 -6.73 21.26 18.82
N PHE A 182 -7.37 22.42 19.03
CA PHE A 182 -7.06 23.68 18.37
C PHE A 182 -6.17 24.53 19.26
N ASP A 183 -5.13 25.15 18.71
CA ASP A 183 -4.47 26.27 19.37
C ASP A 183 -5.40 27.49 19.34
N ASN A 184 -5.27 28.36 20.32
CA ASN A 184 -6.23 29.44 20.69
C ASN A 184 -6.63 30.42 19.56
N SER A 185 -6.01 30.32 18.39
CA SER A 185 -6.22 31.23 17.24
C SER A 185 -6.97 30.64 16.07
N ILE A 186 -7.18 29.31 16.02
CA ILE A 186 -7.77 28.62 14.85
C ILE A 186 -9.03 27.83 15.24
N LYS A 187 -9.91 27.61 14.26
CA LYS A 187 -11.15 26.83 14.43
C LYS A 187 -11.25 25.65 13.45
N GLY A 188 -10.15 25.32 12.80
CA GLY A 188 -10.03 24.26 11.80
C GLY A 188 -8.65 24.27 11.15
N GLY A 189 -8.45 23.42 10.15
CA GLY A 189 -7.21 23.32 9.40
C GLY A 189 -7.01 21.90 8.86
N ASP A 190 -5.83 21.64 8.33
CA ASP A 190 -5.52 20.39 7.64
C ASP A 190 -4.71 19.44 8.54
N MET A 191 -5.25 18.25 8.75
CA MET A 191 -4.50 17.13 9.33
C MET A 191 -3.74 16.41 8.21
N ASN A 192 -2.42 16.56 8.18
CA ASN A 192 -1.58 15.96 7.17
C ASN A 192 -0.87 14.71 7.72
N PHE A 193 -0.94 13.60 6.98
CA PHE A 193 -0.25 12.36 7.31
C PHE A 193 0.14 11.56 6.07
N GLU A 194 1.08 10.68 6.29
CA GLU A 194 1.47 9.63 5.38
C GLU A 194 0.79 8.32 5.81
N VAL A 195 0.15 7.64 4.88
CA VAL A 195 -0.30 6.25 5.04
C VAL A 195 0.89 5.36 4.71
N THR A 196 1.67 5.02 5.75
CA THR A 196 3.01 4.45 5.59
C THR A 196 3.06 3.05 5.01
N ASN A 197 1.94 2.35 4.98
CA ASN A 197 1.82 1.04 4.37
C ASN A 197 1.06 1.03 3.03
N PHE A 198 0.73 2.20 2.47
CA PHE A 198 0.27 2.38 1.09
C PHE A 198 1.41 3.00 0.28
N ILE A 199 2.19 2.15 -0.38
CA ILE A 199 3.46 2.51 -1.02
C ILE A 199 3.20 3.01 -2.44
N VAL A 200 3.48 4.28 -2.69
CA VAL A 200 3.27 4.95 -4.00
C VAL A 200 4.57 5.15 -4.79
N ALA A 201 5.72 5.07 -4.11
CA ALA A 201 7.06 5.04 -4.71
C ALA A 201 8.00 4.26 -3.76
N PRO A 202 9.23 3.86 -4.15
CA PRO A 202 10.09 2.98 -3.36
C PRO A 202 10.15 3.35 -1.90
N ASP A 203 10.37 4.45 -1.41
CA ASP A 203 10.48 4.83 0.00
C ASP A 203 9.42 5.87 0.41
N LYS A 204 8.26 5.86 -0.27
CA LYS A 204 7.21 6.85 -0.06
C LYS A 204 5.85 6.19 0.13
N GLY A 205 5.21 6.49 1.27
CA GLY A 205 3.80 6.18 1.51
C GLY A 205 2.86 7.20 0.86
N LEU A 206 1.57 6.90 0.88
CA LEU A 206 0.53 7.78 0.37
C LEU A 206 0.34 8.98 1.30
N GLU A 207 0.57 10.19 0.80
CA GLU A 207 0.22 11.41 1.53
C GLU A 207 -1.30 11.63 1.51
N TYR A 208 -1.88 11.92 2.66
CA TYR A 208 -3.31 12.14 2.80
C TYR A 208 -3.62 13.30 3.76
N THR A 209 -4.68 14.05 3.47
CA THR A 209 -5.10 15.20 4.25
C THR A 209 -6.58 15.06 4.64
N ILE A 210 -6.90 15.30 5.90
CA ILE A 210 -8.28 15.51 6.38
C ILE A 210 -8.42 16.99 6.73
N SER A 211 -9.30 17.68 6.03
CA SER A 211 -9.67 19.08 6.34
C SER A 211 -10.76 19.13 7.39
N LEU A 212 -10.60 19.99 8.42
CA LEU A 212 -11.48 20.14 9.58
C LEU A 212 -12.35 21.39 9.48
#